data_1c5287bb78931ba47cb20a7632ea10c5
#
_entry.id   1c5287bb78931ba47cb20a7632ea10c5
#
_cell.length_a   1.000
_cell.length_b   1.000
_cell.length_c   1.000
_cell.angle_alpha   90.00
_cell.angle_beta   90.00
_cell.angle_gamma   90.00
#
_symmetry.space_group_name_H-M   'P 1'
#
loop_
_entity.id
_entity.type
_entity.pdbx_description
1 polymer ?
#
loop_
_entity_poly.entity_id
_entity_poly.type
_entity_poly.pdbx_seq_one_letter_code
_entity_poly.pdbx_strand_id
1 'polypeptide(L)'
;DARNICKKLNIEHYVYDLQNEFKENVIKDFIKKYEECLTPNPCIKCNRYMKFGYMYQKAKELNCNYIATGHYAKKEFSEEYNKYVIKKSNAGKKDQTYVLYNIPSEMVEHVF
;
A
#
# COMPACT_ATOMS: atom_id res chain seq x y z
N ASP A 1 15.62 12.37 -4.94
CA ASP A 1 15.25 12.96 -3.62
C ASP A 1 15.31 11.92 -2.50
N ALA A 2 14.64 10.77 -2.58
CA ALA A 2 14.62 9.75 -1.52
C ALA A 2 16.04 9.29 -1.12
N ARG A 3 16.93 9.00 -2.08
CA ARG A 3 18.32 8.61 -1.82
C ARG A 3 19.07 9.65 -0.98
N ASN A 4 18.87 10.93 -1.26
CA ASN A 4 19.53 12.01 -0.52
C ASN A 4 19.00 12.12 0.92
N ILE A 5 17.72 11.87 1.13
CA ILE A 5 17.11 11.83 2.46
C ILE A 5 17.67 10.66 3.27
N CYS A 6 17.68 9.46 2.68
CA CYS A 6 18.25 8.27 3.33
C CYS A 6 19.71 8.49 3.72
N LYS A 7 20.53 9.09 2.82
CA LYS A 7 21.91 9.44 3.12
C LYS A 7 22.05 10.41 4.30
N LYS A 8 21.17 11.44 4.37
CA LYS A 8 21.17 12.40 5.50
C LYS A 8 20.78 11.74 6.83
N LEU A 9 19.86 10.78 6.77
CA LEU A 9 19.37 10.06 7.95
C LEU A 9 20.26 8.86 8.33
N ASN A 10 21.31 8.57 7.52
CA ASN A 10 22.18 7.41 7.67
C ASN A 10 21.39 6.08 7.72
N ILE A 11 20.40 5.93 6.83
CA ILE A 11 19.63 4.71 6.64
C ILE A 11 19.83 4.17 5.23
N GLU A 12 19.67 2.86 5.07
CA GLU A 12 19.82 2.18 3.79
C GLU A 12 18.72 2.58 2.81
N HIS A 13 19.07 2.58 1.52
CA HIS A 13 18.15 2.92 0.43
C HIS A 13 18.21 1.85 -0.64
N TYR A 14 17.07 1.21 -0.87
CA TYR A 14 16.91 0.19 -1.90
C TYR A 14 16.03 0.71 -3.05
N VAL A 15 16.35 0.28 -4.26
CA VAL A 15 15.57 0.59 -5.46
C VAL A 15 15.17 -0.71 -6.13
N TYR A 16 13.88 -0.90 -6.32
CA TYR A 16 13.33 -2.06 -7.03
C TYR A 16 12.65 -1.60 -8.32
N ASP A 17 12.98 -2.24 -9.43
CA ASP A 17 12.27 -2.04 -10.68
C ASP A 17 11.05 -2.98 -10.71
N LEU A 18 9.88 -2.38 -10.61
CA LEU A 18 8.58 -3.07 -10.61
C LEU A 18 7.72 -2.64 -11.82
N GLN A 19 8.35 -2.17 -12.91
CA GLN A 19 7.61 -1.67 -14.07
C GLN A 19 6.72 -2.74 -14.70
N ASN A 20 7.22 -3.97 -14.81
CA ASN A 20 6.44 -5.07 -15.39
C ASN A 20 5.24 -5.43 -14.51
N GLU A 21 5.45 -5.59 -13.20
CA GLU A 21 4.41 -5.90 -12.24
C GLU A 21 3.34 -4.80 -12.19
N PHE A 22 3.78 -3.54 -12.25
CA PHE A 22 2.86 -2.40 -12.29
C PHE A 22 2.03 -2.39 -13.59
N LYS A 23 2.66 -2.66 -14.73
CA LYS A 23 1.98 -2.77 -16.02
C LYS A 23 0.91 -3.87 -16.00
N GLU A 24 1.27 -5.06 -15.52
CA GLU A 24 0.37 -6.21 -15.48
C GLU A 24 -0.80 -6.00 -14.50
N ASN A 25 -0.52 -5.55 -13.29
CA ASN A 25 -1.52 -5.53 -12.21
C ASN A 25 -2.32 -4.22 -12.12
N VAL A 26 -1.80 -3.12 -12.67
CA VAL A 26 -2.43 -1.81 -12.53
C VAL A 26 -2.83 -1.24 -13.88
N ILE A 27 -1.89 -1.15 -14.84
CA ILE A 27 -2.16 -0.48 -16.11
C ILE A 27 -3.14 -1.28 -16.97
N LYS A 28 -2.96 -2.59 -17.09
CA LYS A 28 -3.87 -3.45 -17.89
C LYS A 28 -5.29 -3.43 -17.32
N ASP A 29 -5.45 -3.51 -15.99
CA ASP A 29 -6.77 -3.42 -15.34
C ASP A 29 -7.42 -2.04 -15.59
N PHE A 30 -6.63 -0.98 -15.54
CA PHE A 30 -7.09 0.38 -15.81
C PHE A 30 -7.64 0.51 -17.24
N ILE A 31 -6.89 0.04 -18.25
CA ILE A 31 -7.29 0.08 -19.67
C ILE A 31 -8.56 -0.75 -19.86
N LYS A 32 -8.55 -1.99 -19.38
CA LYS A 32 -9.68 -2.91 -19.51
C LYS A 32 -10.98 -2.32 -18.97
N LYS A 33 -10.93 -1.67 -17.81
CA LYS A 33 -12.12 -1.04 -17.22
C LYS A 33 -12.66 0.11 -18.03
N TYR A 34 -11.77 0.91 -18.64
CA TYR A 34 -12.21 1.94 -19.58
C TYR A 34 -12.88 1.36 -20.83
N GLU A 35 -12.35 0.27 -21.38
CA GLU A 35 -12.95 -0.45 -22.51
C GLU A 35 -14.33 -1.02 -22.15
N GLU A 36 -14.53 -1.40 -20.90
CA GLU A 36 -15.81 -1.88 -20.34
C GLU A 36 -16.75 -0.73 -19.91
N CYS A 37 -16.44 0.52 -20.21
CA CYS A 37 -17.19 1.73 -19.78
C CYS A 37 -17.33 1.86 -18.25
N LEU A 38 -16.40 1.31 -17.48
CA LEU A 38 -16.34 1.44 -16.02
C LEU A 38 -15.38 2.56 -15.61
N THR A 39 -15.56 3.08 -14.40
CA THR A 39 -14.63 4.06 -13.81
C THR A 39 -13.54 3.32 -13.04
N PRO A 40 -12.29 3.25 -13.55
CA PRO A 40 -11.21 2.56 -12.85
C PRO A 40 -10.70 3.37 -11.65
N ASN A 41 -10.27 2.66 -10.61
CA ASN A 41 -9.50 3.26 -9.52
C ASN A 41 -8.15 2.51 -9.39
N PRO A 42 -7.10 2.97 -10.07
CA PRO A 42 -5.80 2.31 -10.08
C PRO A 42 -5.13 2.30 -8.69
N CYS A 43 -5.48 3.25 -7.81
CA CYS A 43 -4.90 3.30 -6.45
C CYS A 43 -5.24 2.05 -5.64
N ILE A 44 -6.42 1.48 -5.80
CA ILE A 44 -6.83 0.25 -5.11
C ILE A 44 -5.94 -0.92 -5.54
N LYS A 45 -5.72 -1.08 -6.85
CA LYS A 45 -4.85 -2.12 -7.40
C LYS A 45 -3.38 -1.90 -7.01
N CYS A 46 -2.90 -0.65 -7.11
CA CYS A 46 -1.55 -0.29 -6.71
C CYS A 46 -1.31 -0.59 -5.21
N ASN A 47 -2.22 -0.22 -4.33
CA ASN A 47 -2.09 -0.56 -2.92
C ASN A 47 -2.06 -2.09 -2.72
N ARG A 48 -3.01 -2.83 -3.30
CA ARG A 48 -3.11 -4.28 -3.15
C ARG A 48 -1.87 -5.02 -3.61
N TYR A 49 -1.42 -4.76 -4.84
CA TYR A 49 -0.38 -5.56 -5.48
C TYR A 49 1.03 -4.98 -5.32
N MET A 50 1.18 -3.66 -5.42
CA MET A 50 2.51 -3.05 -5.38
C MET A 50 2.97 -2.77 -3.95
N LYS A 51 2.21 -1.96 -3.18
CA LYS A 51 2.65 -1.54 -1.85
C LYS A 51 2.52 -2.65 -0.81
N PHE A 52 1.35 -3.26 -0.71
CA PHE A 52 1.07 -4.31 0.26
C PHE A 52 1.28 -5.73 -0.28
N GLY A 53 1.65 -5.87 -1.53
CA GLY A 53 2.12 -7.10 -2.15
C GLY A 53 3.63 -7.11 -2.29
N TYR A 54 4.13 -6.66 -3.44
CA TYR A 54 5.57 -6.75 -3.79
C TYR A 54 6.49 -6.02 -2.80
N MET A 55 6.15 -4.79 -2.39
CA MET A 55 7.00 -4.05 -1.45
C MET A 55 7.08 -4.75 -0.10
N TYR A 56 5.98 -5.33 0.38
CA TYR A 56 6.01 -6.12 1.62
C TYR A 56 6.87 -7.38 1.49
N GLN A 57 6.80 -8.09 0.37
CA GLN A 57 7.67 -9.24 0.12
C GLN A 57 9.15 -8.82 0.16
N LYS A 58 9.50 -7.69 -0.48
CA LYS A 58 10.86 -7.15 -0.43
C LYS A 58 11.29 -6.72 0.97
N ALA A 59 10.38 -6.17 1.76
CA ALA A 59 10.63 -5.84 3.16
C ALA A 59 10.94 -7.11 3.98
N LYS A 60 10.22 -8.21 3.74
CA LYS A 60 10.50 -9.51 4.40
C LYS A 60 11.86 -10.07 4.00
N GLU A 61 12.26 -9.98 2.72
CA GLU A 61 13.59 -10.37 2.25
C GLU A 61 14.71 -9.60 2.97
N LEU A 62 14.43 -8.37 3.40
CA LEU A 62 15.33 -7.52 4.19
C LEU A 62 15.17 -7.70 5.71
N ASN A 63 14.43 -8.73 6.17
CA ASN A 63 14.11 -8.98 7.56
C ASN A 63 13.37 -7.81 8.26
N CYS A 64 12.60 -7.01 7.51
CA CYS A 64 11.73 -6.01 8.09
C CYS A 64 10.40 -6.64 8.51
N ASN A 65 9.95 -6.33 9.73
CA ASN A 65 8.67 -6.82 10.26
C ASN A 65 7.48 -5.98 9.81
N TYR A 66 7.72 -4.74 9.42
CA TYR A 66 6.69 -3.76 9.12
C TYR A 66 7.03 -2.97 7.86
N ILE A 67 5.98 -2.47 7.21
CA ILE A 67 6.07 -1.41 6.20
C ILE A 67 5.32 -0.17 6.67
N ALA A 68 5.84 1.00 6.36
CA ALA A 68 5.19 2.28 6.63
C ALA A 68 4.79 2.96 5.33
N THR A 69 3.61 3.55 5.31
CA THR A 69 3.12 4.31 4.16
C THR A 69 2.54 5.65 4.61
N GLY A 70 2.47 6.62 3.70
CA GLY A 70 1.93 7.95 4.00
C GLY A 70 0.40 8.08 3.86
N HIS A 71 -0.36 6.98 3.92
CA HIS A 71 -1.81 7.06 3.81
C HIS A 71 -2.46 7.68 5.05
N TYR A 72 -3.43 8.56 4.82
CA TYR A 72 -4.28 9.09 5.88
C TYR A 72 -5.34 8.06 6.26
N ALA A 73 -4.97 7.12 7.12
CA ALA A 73 -5.83 6.09 7.69
C ALA A 73 -5.40 5.80 9.13
N LYS A 74 -6.24 5.20 9.92
CA LYS A 74 -5.90 4.69 11.26
C LYS A 74 -5.83 3.17 11.23
N LYS A 75 -4.86 2.60 11.94
CA LYS A 75 -4.85 1.19 12.30
C LYS A 75 -5.21 1.06 13.76
N GLU A 76 -6.11 0.15 14.10
CA GLU A 76 -6.55 -0.10 15.46
C GLU A 76 -6.84 -1.58 15.65
N PHE A 77 -6.53 -2.11 16.83
CA PHE A 77 -6.93 -3.48 17.18
C PHE A 77 -8.42 -3.48 17.56
N SER A 78 -9.18 -4.37 16.94
CA SER A 78 -10.59 -4.55 17.24
C SER A 78 -10.78 -5.81 18.08
N GLU A 79 -11.26 -5.66 19.30
CA GLU A 79 -11.62 -6.79 20.18
C GLU A 79 -12.76 -7.61 19.60
N GLU A 80 -13.74 -6.94 18.97
CA GLU A 80 -14.90 -7.60 18.32
C GLU A 80 -14.47 -8.61 17.27
N TYR A 81 -13.49 -8.24 16.43
CA TYR A 81 -12.99 -9.10 15.34
C TYR A 81 -11.71 -9.82 15.70
N ASN A 82 -11.14 -9.59 16.87
CA ASN A 82 -9.86 -10.11 17.34
C ASN A 82 -8.73 -9.94 16.30
N LYS A 83 -8.65 -8.77 15.67
CA LYS A 83 -7.65 -8.43 14.64
C LYS A 83 -7.47 -6.94 14.48
N TYR A 84 -6.37 -6.55 13.82
CA TYR A 84 -6.19 -5.17 13.39
C TYR A 84 -7.14 -4.82 12.23
N VAL A 85 -7.74 -3.64 12.32
CA VAL A 85 -8.65 -3.08 11.31
C VAL A 85 -8.17 -1.70 10.88
N ILE A 86 -8.56 -1.31 9.67
CA ILE A 86 -8.33 0.04 9.16
C ILE A 86 -9.59 0.86 9.41
N LYS A 87 -9.44 1.99 10.07
CA LYS A 87 -10.50 2.96 10.35
C LYS A 87 -10.21 4.30 9.67
N LYS A 88 -11.25 5.09 9.50
CA LYS A 88 -11.11 6.46 9.01
C LYS A 88 -10.12 7.26 9.86
N SER A 89 -9.28 8.04 9.19
CA SER A 89 -8.38 8.97 9.85
C SER A 89 -9.14 10.18 10.41
N ASN A 90 -8.49 10.91 11.31
CA ASN A 90 -9.00 12.21 11.78
C ASN A 90 -8.70 13.34 10.78
N ALA A 91 -8.19 13.03 9.59
CA ALA A 91 -7.78 14.01 8.59
C ALA A 91 -8.96 14.58 7.76
N GLY A 92 -10.20 14.25 8.10
CA GLY A 92 -11.41 14.75 7.44
C GLY A 92 -11.41 14.45 5.94
N LYS A 93 -11.43 15.50 5.11
CA LYS A 93 -11.45 15.36 3.64
C LYS A 93 -10.21 14.67 3.03
N LYS A 94 -9.14 14.49 3.79
CA LYS A 94 -7.91 13.82 3.34
C LYS A 94 -7.91 12.32 3.66
N ASP A 95 -8.98 11.77 4.23
CA ASP A 95 -9.08 10.34 4.53
C ASP A 95 -8.86 9.50 3.27
N GLN A 96 -8.04 8.45 3.39
CA GLN A 96 -7.65 7.58 2.29
C GLN A 96 -8.02 6.10 2.54
N THR A 97 -8.88 5.82 3.51
CA THR A 97 -9.32 4.45 3.81
C THR A 97 -9.99 3.78 2.61
N TYR A 98 -10.65 4.56 1.76
CA TYR A 98 -11.36 4.07 0.57
C TYR A 98 -10.45 3.38 -0.47
N VAL A 99 -9.14 3.64 -0.50
CA VAL A 99 -8.19 2.95 -1.38
C VAL A 99 -7.49 1.77 -0.72
N LEU A 100 -7.76 1.52 0.57
CA LEU A 100 -7.12 0.50 1.38
C LEU A 100 -8.02 -0.72 1.67
N TYR A 101 -9.30 -0.67 1.31
CA TYR A 101 -10.26 -1.73 1.66
C TYR A 101 -9.89 -3.11 1.09
N ASN A 102 -9.11 -3.16 0.01
CA ASN A 102 -8.72 -4.40 -0.66
C ASN A 102 -7.36 -4.95 -0.19
N ILE A 103 -6.84 -4.48 0.94
CA ILE A 103 -5.64 -5.04 1.55
C ILE A 103 -6.02 -6.36 2.26
N PRO A 104 -5.22 -7.44 2.13
CA PRO A 104 -5.43 -8.64 2.92
C PRO A 104 -5.44 -8.34 4.41
N SER A 105 -6.38 -8.93 5.16
CA SER A 105 -6.53 -8.62 6.59
C SER A 105 -5.28 -8.98 7.41
N GLU A 106 -4.58 -10.04 7.04
CA GLU A 106 -3.32 -10.46 7.64
C GLU A 106 -2.17 -9.44 7.43
N MET A 107 -2.29 -8.60 6.41
CA MET A 107 -1.31 -7.56 6.15
C MET A 107 -1.47 -6.33 7.04
N VAL A 108 -2.67 -6.07 7.55
CA VAL A 108 -2.97 -4.87 8.35
C VAL A 108 -2.12 -4.83 9.62
N GLU A 109 -1.80 -5.98 10.18
CA GLU A 109 -0.93 -6.10 11.35
C GLU A 109 0.49 -5.53 11.07
N HIS A 110 0.99 -5.69 9.85
CA HIS A 110 2.35 -5.34 9.45
C HIS A 110 2.47 -3.94 8.82
N VAL A 111 1.45 -3.11 8.91
CA VAL A 111 1.42 -1.76 8.31
C VAL A 111 1.42 -0.68 9.38
N PHE A 112 2.18 0.40 9.13
CA PHE A 112 2.15 1.67 9.87
C PHE A 112 1.77 2.82 8.96
#